data_ef87faba9442ab1c1721fdc7314bb6d7
#
_entry.id   ef87faba9442ab1c1721fdc7314bb6d7
#
_cell.length_a   1.000
_cell.length_b   1.000
_cell.length_c   1.000
_cell.angle_alpha   90.00
_cell.angle_beta   90.00
_cell.angle_gamma   90.00
#
_symmetry.space_group_name_H-M   'P 1'
#
loop_
_entity.id
_entity.type
_entity.pdbx_description
1 polymer ?
#
loop_
_entity_poly.entity_id
_entity_poly.type
_entity_poly.pdbx_seq_one_letter_code
_entity_poly.pdbx_strand_id
1 'polypeptide(L)'
;MKIEGKRVVVTGAASGIGRALAHAFNDKGASKVVCADINFEEAQNTADSINGHAIKCNVGDENEIQDLVQESTDWMEGIDIFCSNAGIMGEIGLLETSSEKWQSIWEINVMAHVYAAKAVLP
;
A
#
# COMPACT_ATOMS: atom_id res chain seq x y z
N MET A 1 -11.45 13.41 11.53
CA MET A 1 -11.87 12.01 11.25
C MET A 1 -11.41 11.11 12.39
N LYS A 2 -12.24 10.19 12.82
CA LYS A 2 -11.84 9.16 13.78
C LYS A 2 -11.46 7.90 13.03
N ILE A 3 -10.45 7.19 13.52
CA ILE A 3 -9.98 5.92 12.93
C ILE A 3 -10.92 4.77 13.27
N GLU A 4 -11.57 4.85 14.44
CA GLU A 4 -12.45 3.79 14.90
C GLU A 4 -13.53 3.43 13.87
N GLY A 5 -13.63 2.15 13.54
CA GLY A 5 -14.60 1.62 12.60
C GLY A 5 -14.23 1.81 11.14
N LYS A 6 -13.10 2.43 10.80
CA LYS A 6 -12.71 2.72 9.42
C LYS A 6 -12.08 1.49 8.74
N ARG A 7 -12.27 1.42 7.42
CA ARG A 7 -11.72 0.38 6.56
C ARG A 7 -10.51 0.98 5.84
N VAL A 8 -9.34 0.39 6.06
CA VAL A 8 -8.06 0.99 5.70
C VAL A 8 -7.26 0.10 4.75
N VAL A 9 -6.66 0.71 3.74
CA VAL A 9 -5.64 0.06 2.89
C VAL A 9 -4.32 0.77 3.14
N VAL A 10 -3.24 0.00 3.36
CA VAL A 10 -1.88 0.52 3.48
C VAL A 10 -1.00 -0.16 2.44
N THR A 11 -0.37 0.60 1.55
CA THR A 11 0.64 0.08 0.63
C THR A 11 2.02 0.20 1.27
N GLY A 12 2.94 -0.70 0.91
CA GLY A 12 4.25 -0.78 1.56
C GLY A 12 4.17 -1.32 2.98
N ALA A 13 3.16 -2.15 3.27
CA ALA A 13 2.85 -2.61 4.61
C ALA A 13 3.74 -3.76 5.11
N ALA A 14 4.66 -4.28 4.28
CA ALA A 14 5.55 -5.38 4.65
C ALA A 14 6.61 -4.97 5.66
N SER A 15 6.98 -3.70 5.72
CA SER A 15 8.09 -3.22 6.55
C SER A 15 7.99 -1.74 6.86
N GLY A 16 8.84 -1.28 7.76
CA GLY A 16 9.07 0.14 8.02
C GLY A 16 7.81 0.92 8.40
N ILE A 17 7.65 2.09 7.79
CA ILE A 17 6.55 3.01 8.07
C ILE A 17 5.20 2.40 7.74
N GLY A 18 5.09 1.68 6.62
CA GLY A 18 3.83 1.05 6.22
C GLY A 18 3.35 0.01 7.22
N ARG A 19 4.26 -0.82 7.72
CA ARG A 19 3.96 -1.79 8.76
C ARG A 19 3.52 -1.11 10.05
N ALA A 20 4.23 -0.05 10.45
CA ALA A 20 3.88 0.74 11.64
C ALA A 20 2.50 1.40 11.49
N LEU A 21 2.18 1.90 10.30
CA LEU A 21 0.85 2.46 10.01
C LEU A 21 -0.25 1.41 10.17
N ALA A 22 -0.04 0.22 9.61
CA ALA A 22 -1.02 -0.87 9.73
C ALA A 22 -1.31 -1.21 11.19
N HIS A 23 -0.26 -1.34 12.00
CA HIS A 23 -0.41 -1.57 13.44
C HIS A 23 -1.12 -0.41 14.14
N ALA A 24 -0.76 0.82 13.83
CA ALA A 24 -1.35 2.00 14.46
C ALA A 24 -2.85 2.11 14.14
N PHE A 25 -3.25 1.86 12.88
CA PHE A 25 -4.66 1.85 12.52
C PHE A 25 -5.44 0.78 13.28
N ASN A 26 -4.87 -0.42 13.37
CA ASN A 26 -5.49 -1.49 14.14
C ASN A 26 -5.65 -1.10 15.62
N ASP A 27 -4.59 -0.54 16.22
CA ASP A 27 -4.61 -0.13 17.63
C ASP A 27 -5.61 1.00 17.90
N LYS A 28 -5.88 1.83 16.91
CA LYS A 28 -6.86 2.93 17.00
C LYS A 28 -8.29 2.49 16.66
N GLY A 29 -8.51 1.22 16.44
CA GLY A 29 -9.85 0.67 16.28
C GLY A 29 -10.38 0.62 14.86
N ALA A 30 -9.51 0.65 13.84
CA ALA A 30 -9.94 0.39 12.47
C ALA A 30 -10.68 -0.95 12.40
N SER A 31 -11.76 -1.01 11.63
CA SER A 31 -12.58 -2.23 11.56
C SER A 31 -11.87 -3.32 10.74
N LYS A 32 -11.18 -2.92 9.67
CA LYS A 32 -10.42 -3.83 8.79
C LYS A 32 -9.23 -3.09 8.21
N VAL A 33 -8.12 -3.79 8.05
CA VAL A 33 -6.89 -3.26 7.46
C VAL A 33 -6.38 -4.22 6.38
N VAL A 34 -6.20 -3.71 5.17
CA VAL A 34 -5.52 -4.42 4.09
C VAL A 34 -4.05 -4.02 4.11
N CYS A 35 -3.17 -5.00 4.10
CA CYS A 35 -1.72 -4.84 4.04
C CYS A 35 -1.23 -5.24 2.65
N ALA A 36 -0.87 -4.26 1.82
CA ALA A 36 -0.43 -4.48 0.46
C ALA A 36 1.06 -4.24 0.32
N ASP A 37 1.75 -5.15 -0.36
CA ASP A 37 3.17 -5.03 -0.65
C ASP A 37 3.55 -5.99 -1.78
N ILE A 38 4.62 -5.68 -2.50
CA ILE A 38 5.19 -6.60 -3.48
C ILE A 38 5.79 -7.84 -2.79
N ASN A 39 6.28 -7.67 -1.57
CA ASN A 39 6.72 -8.77 -0.71
C ASN A 39 5.50 -9.34 0.06
N PHE A 40 4.82 -10.28 -0.58
CA PHE A 40 3.59 -10.84 -0.03
C PHE A 40 3.80 -11.55 1.30
N GLU A 41 4.89 -12.31 1.47
CA GLU A 41 5.17 -13.05 2.70
C GLU A 41 5.25 -12.11 3.91
N GLU A 42 6.00 -11.01 3.79
CA GLU A 42 6.11 -10.03 4.86
C GLU A 42 4.82 -9.23 5.07
N ALA A 43 4.08 -8.94 4.00
CA ALA A 43 2.76 -8.33 4.12
C ALA A 43 1.81 -9.26 4.88
N GLN A 44 1.87 -10.56 4.61
CA GLN A 44 1.07 -11.56 5.32
C GLN A 44 1.45 -11.61 6.81
N ASN A 45 2.74 -11.51 7.14
CA ASN A 45 3.17 -11.44 8.54
C ASN A 45 2.60 -10.23 9.25
N THR A 46 2.59 -9.07 8.60
CA THR A 46 1.96 -7.86 9.15
C THR A 46 0.46 -8.07 9.34
N ALA A 47 -0.22 -8.59 8.32
CA ALA A 47 -1.66 -8.83 8.37
C ALA A 47 -2.05 -9.83 9.47
N ASP A 48 -1.28 -10.90 9.62
CA ASP A 48 -1.53 -11.92 10.65
C ASP A 48 -1.48 -11.33 12.06
N SER A 49 -0.60 -10.37 12.29
CA SER A 49 -0.43 -9.73 13.60
C SER A 49 -1.61 -8.85 14.00
N ILE A 50 -2.47 -8.47 13.05
CA ILE A 50 -3.61 -7.56 13.29
C ILE A 50 -4.95 -8.13 12.76
N ASN A 51 -4.98 -9.41 12.38
CA ASN A 51 -6.14 -10.03 11.73
C ASN A 51 -6.60 -9.26 10.47
N GLY A 52 -5.62 -8.74 9.74
CA GLY A 52 -5.85 -8.04 8.48
C GLY A 52 -5.83 -8.98 7.29
N HIS A 53 -5.81 -8.40 6.10
CA HIS A 53 -5.77 -9.13 4.84
C HIS A 53 -4.57 -8.68 4.02
N ALA A 54 -3.73 -9.62 3.59
CA ALA A 54 -2.57 -9.31 2.78
C ALA A 54 -2.89 -9.44 1.30
N ILE A 55 -2.41 -8.49 0.50
CA ILE A 55 -2.56 -8.52 -0.96
C ILE A 55 -1.19 -8.19 -1.57
N LYS A 56 -0.74 -9.06 -2.50
CA LYS A 56 0.46 -8.76 -3.26
C LYS A 56 0.14 -7.70 -4.30
N CYS A 57 0.93 -6.61 -4.32
CA CYS A 57 0.71 -5.52 -5.25
C CYS A 57 2.01 -4.80 -5.58
N ASN A 58 2.32 -4.72 -6.88
CA ASN A 58 3.32 -3.78 -7.37
C ASN A 58 2.60 -2.45 -7.64
N VAL A 59 2.82 -1.47 -6.77
CA VAL A 59 2.15 -0.17 -6.87
C VAL A 59 2.57 0.64 -8.10
N GLY A 60 3.67 0.27 -8.76
CA GLY A 60 4.10 0.88 -10.02
C GLY A 60 3.32 0.39 -11.24
N ASP A 61 2.43 -0.57 -11.07
CA ASP A 61 1.58 -1.11 -12.14
C ASP A 61 0.13 -0.69 -11.90
N GLU A 62 -0.43 0.07 -12.85
CA GLU A 62 -1.79 0.61 -12.72
C GLU A 62 -2.83 -0.51 -12.59
N ASN A 63 -2.70 -1.60 -13.33
CA ASN A 63 -3.66 -2.71 -13.26
C ASN A 63 -3.62 -3.40 -11.89
N GLU A 64 -2.42 -3.56 -11.31
CA GLU A 64 -2.31 -4.16 -9.98
C GLU A 64 -2.91 -3.27 -8.90
N ILE A 65 -2.80 -1.94 -9.03
CA ILE A 65 -3.49 -1.00 -8.12
C ILE A 65 -5.01 -1.13 -8.26
N GLN A 66 -5.52 -1.23 -9.48
CA GLN A 66 -6.96 -1.43 -9.72
C GLN A 66 -7.45 -2.73 -9.07
N ASP A 67 -6.69 -3.80 -9.24
CA ASP A 67 -6.99 -5.10 -8.61
C ASP A 67 -6.94 -5.01 -7.08
N LEU A 68 -5.96 -4.31 -6.53
CA LEU A 68 -5.85 -4.06 -5.09
C LEU A 68 -7.11 -3.35 -4.55
N VAL A 69 -7.55 -2.30 -5.23
CA VAL A 69 -8.74 -1.55 -4.82
C VAL A 69 -9.99 -2.43 -4.91
N GLN A 70 -10.11 -3.21 -5.99
CA GLN A 70 -11.25 -4.10 -6.16
C GLN A 70 -11.30 -5.20 -5.08
N GLU A 71 -10.19 -5.89 -4.85
CA GLU A 71 -10.12 -6.95 -3.84
C GLU A 71 -10.34 -6.40 -2.43
N SER A 72 -9.77 -5.23 -2.13
CA SER A 72 -9.98 -4.56 -0.85
C SER A 72 -11.44 -4.18 -0.65
N THR A 73 -12.07 -3.62 -1.69
CA THR A 73 -13.48 -3.25 -1.65
C THR A 73 -14.37 -4.48 -1.43
N ASP A 74 -14.06 -5.58 -2.09
CA ASP A 74 -14.81 -6.83 -1.94
C ASP A 74 -14.70 -7.38 -0.51
N TRP A 75 -13.49 -7.36 0.06
CA TRP A 75 -13.26 -7.89 1.40
C TRP A 75 -13.82 -7.00 2.51
N MET A 76 -13.72 -5.67 2.35
CA MET A 76 -14.13 -4.70 3.39
C MET A 76 -15.50 -4.07 3.15
N GLU A 77 -16.10 -4.29 2.00
CA GLU A 77 -17.35 -3.63 1.56
C GLU A 77 -17.17 -2.11 1.40
N GLY A 78 -15.99 -1.70 0.99
CA GLY A 78 -15.62 -0.31 0.74
C GLY A 78 -14.28 0.06 1.34
N ILE A 79 -13.81 1.26 1.05
CA ILE A 79 -12.53 1.81 1.56
C ILE A 79 -12.81 3.21 2.10
N ASP A 80 -12.42 3.45 3.34
CA ASP A 80 -12.54 4.77 3.96
C ASP A 80 -11.22 5.54 3.92
N ILE A 81 -10.09 4.84 4.07
CA ILE A 81 -8.75 5.43 4.11
C ILE A 81 -7.82 4.61 3.22
N PHE A 82 -7.13 5.27 2.31
CA PHE A 82 -6.09 4.65 1.49
C PHE A 82 -4.76 5.35 1.77
N CYS A 83 -3.81 4.64 2.38
CA CYS A 83 -2.46 5.14 2.65
C CYS A 83 -1.52 4.69 1.54
N SER A 84 -1.30 5.56 0.57
CA SER A 84 -0.37 5.35 -0.53
C SER A 84 1.04 5.63 -0.02
N ASN A 85 1.66 4.63 0.60
CA ASN A 85 2.90 4.78 1.35
C ASN A 85 4.12 4.12 0.69
N ALA A 86 3.93 3.09 -0.13
CA ALA A 86 5.04 2.37 -0.74
C ALA A 86 5.99 3.31 -1.48
N GLY A 87 7.29 3.07 -1.35
CA GLY A 87 8.31 3.86 -2.00
C GLY A 87 9.62 3.09 -2.08
N ILE A 88 10.47 3.48 -3.01
CA ILE A 88 11.81 2.92 -3.17
C ILE A 88 12.84 4.03 -3.31
N MET A 89 14.12 3.69 -3.09
CA MET A 89 15.25 4.57 -3.33
C MET A 89 16.08 4.05 -4.51
N GLY A 90 16.79 4.95 -5.18
CA GLY A 90 17.77 4.60 -6.18
C GLY A 90 19.15 4.37 -5.57
N GLU A 91 20.12 4.17 -6.45
CA GLU A 91 21.52 4.16 -6.06
C GLU A 91 21.93 5.55 -5.54
N ILE A 92 23.00 5.59 -4.77
CA ILE A 92 23.54 6.86 -4.28
C ILE A 92 24.29 7.54 -5.42
N GLY A 93 23.71 8.63 -5.93
CA GLY A 93 24.30 9.44 -6.97
C GLY A 93 23.56 9.44 -8.28
N LEU A 94 23.68 10.55 -8.98
CA LEU A 94 23.01 10.77 -10.28
C LEU A 94 23.57 9.84 -11.37
N LEU A 95 24.90 9.72 -11.40
CA LEU A 95 25.57 8.97 -12.47
C LEU A 95 25.52 7.45 -12.25
N GLU A 96 25.39 7.02 -11.02
CA GLU A 96 25.36 5.61 -10.62
C GLU A 96 23.99 4.98 -10.81
N THR A 97 22.93 5.79 -10.85
CA THR A 97 21.56 5.30 -10.99
C THR A 97 21.22 5.13 -12.47
N SER A 98 20.87 3.90 -12.89
CA SER A 98 20.49 3.61 -14.27
C SER A 98 19.18 4.28 -14.67
N SER A 99 18.95 4.42 -15.97
CA SER A 99 17.69 4.96 -16.50
C SER A 99 16.50 4.08 -16.12
N GLU A 100 16.68 2.76 -16.12
CA GLU A 100 15.64 1.81 -15.70
C GLU A 100 15.30 1.99 -14.23
N LYS A 101 16.30 2.27 -13.39
CA LYS A 101 16.06 2.52 -11.96
C LYS A 101 15.35 3.87 -11.76
N TRP A 102 15.72 4.91 -12.51
CA TRP A 102 15.02 6.19 -12.50
C TRP A 102 13.55 6.01 -12.87
N GLN A 103 13.27 5.20 -13.91
CA GLN A 103 11.90 4.91 -14.32
C GLN A 103 11.12 4.19 -13.21
N SER A 104 11.72 3.19 -12.57
CA SER A 104 11.09 2.49 -11.44
C SER A 104 10.80 3.41 -10.27
N ILE A 105 11.72 4.31 -9.94
CA ILE A 105 11.53 5.31 -8.87
C ILE A 105 10.33 6.20 -9.20
N TRP A 106 10.22 6.66 -10.45
CA TRP A 106 9.10 7.48 -10.90
C TRP A 106 7.78 6.74 -10.79
N GLU A 107 7.73 5.51 -11.29
CA GLU A 107 6.52 4.69 -11.25
C GLU A 107 6.04 4.43 -9.82
N ILE A 108 6.96 4.10 -8.92
CA ILE A 108 6.60 3.70 -7.55
C ILE A 108 6.40 4.92 -6.65
N ASN A 109 7.26 5.94 -6.75
CA ASN A 109 7.21 7.07 -5.83
C ASN A 109 6.28 8.20 -6.28
N VAL A 110 5.89 8.23 -7.55
CA VAL A 110 5.01 9.27 -8.11
C VAL A 110 3.75 8.68 -8.73
N MET A 111 3.90 7.86 -9.77
CA MET A 111 2.73 7.36 -10.51
C MET A 111 1.82 6.47 -9.68
N ALA A 112 2.35 5.74 -8.71
CA ALA A 112 1.54 4.92 -7.82
C ALA A 112 0.47 5.74 -7.09
N HIS A 113 0.78 6.97 -6.69
CA HIS A 113 -0.20 7.86 -6.05
C HIS A 113 -1.29 8.29 -7.03
N VAL A 114 -0.92 8.55 -8.28
CA VAL A 114 -1.88 8.88 -9.34
C VAL A 114 -2.81 7.70 -9.61
N TYR A 115 -2.24 6.51 -9.75
CA TYR A 115 -3.02 5.28 -9.99
C TYR A 115 -4.00 4.99 -8.84
N ALA A 116 -3.53 5.14 -7.60
CA ALA A 116 -4.35 4.94 -6.42
C ALA A 116 -5.51 5.95 -6.37
N ALA A 117 -5.22 7.22 -6.59
CA ALA A 117 -6.25 8.28 -6.60
C ALA A 117 -7.31 8.02 -7.67
N LYS A 118 -6.90 7.65 -8.87
CA LYS A 118 -7.82 7.32 -9.97
C LYS A 118 -8.71 6.13 -9.63
N ALA A 119 -8.19 5.15 -8.88
CA ALA A 119 -8.93 3.94 -8.56
C ALA A 119 -9.91 4.12 -7.40
N VAL A 120 -9.59 4.96 -6.41
CA VAL A 120 -10.40 5.07 -5.18
C VAL A 120 -11.38 6.23 -5.18
N LEU A 121 -11.13 7.30 -5.93
CA LEU A 121 -11.98 8.50 -5.91
C LEU A 121 -13.36 8.34 -6.59
N PRO A 122 -13.52 7.57 -7.66
CA PRO A 122 -14.85 7.38 -8.28
C PRO A 122 -15.91 6.74 -7.39
#